data_c56641a9dac41ec17453383b02403945
#
_entry.id   c56641a9dac41ec17453383b02403945
#
_cell.length_a   1.000
_cell.length_b   1.000
_cell.length_c   1.000
_cell.angle_alpha   90.00
_cell.angle_beta   90.00
_cell.angle_gamma   90.00
#
_symmetry.space_group_name_H-M   'P 1'
#
loop_
_entity.id
_entity.type
_entity.pdbx_description
1 polymer ?
#
loop_
_entity_poly.entity_id
_entity_poly.type
_entity_poly.pdbx_seq_one_letter_code
_entity_poly.pdbx_strand_id
1 'polypeptide(L)'
;MSQTENQTAVHAADANPADKHPVNAQFDELCQQYYRSWFRYHPEAAVDVGVYDYADRLRSFEHDDIGALIALDQKMLSALDELNINELDERRQVDCRIIRGALAVELHDLEENDWRYRNPLDYIPVNAIYQLMIHPGGKLHESIERRLESIPEYLRGAKVMLSQCPERVVPEWTETARDMALSGCGFIRNLGKHPLMAARFANPARLQPLYDAASAALKDFASYLDKEVLPKAEGKFASGHYRFNRLLNDRHFLATDEDKMLGFGKRLAKETEKALLQQSKAICGEEDIAKALLRVSSKHPQAAHLLETYRNKMQAAHAWLEKADIVTLPEKQSLKVQQTPVFMRDVIPFAAYEPPMPNDDEQRGLYYVTTVEDESLLAEHNHFSIDLTSVHEAFPGHHLQFVIANQHTADNVTRLLNASATMYEGWALYCEQLVFEQGLYDEEEHRFIMLRDRLWRALRIIIDVKIHTGQMTLQQAAELLVEKLGFDLSQAKSEIAWYSSAAATPLCYAVGREIILRT
;
A
#
# COMPACT_ATOMS: atom_id res chain seq x y z
N MET A 1 -19.97 -37.26 -17.21
CA MET A 1 -20.67 -36.47 -18.24
C MET A 1 -21.09 -35.15 -17.65
N SER A 2 -20.49 -34.08 -18.19
CA SER A 2 -20.86 -32.68 -18.22
C SER A 2 -21.18 -31.95 -16.90
N GLN A 3 -20.19 -31.27 -16.37
CA GLN A 3 -20.29 -29.99 -15.67
C GLN A 3 -19.05 -29.14 -15.99
N THR A 4 -18.90 -28.76 -17.22
CA THR A 4 -17.89 -27.82 -17.70
C THR A 4 -18.56 -26.98 -18.80
N GLU A 5 -19.43 -26.05 -18.37
CA GLU A 5 -19.96 -24.95 -19.21
C GLU A 5 -20.91 -24.12 -18.32
N ASN A 6 -20.35 -23.18 -17.54
CA ASN A 6 -21.08 -22.02 -17.02
C ASN A 6 -20.13 -21.06 -16.30
N GLN A 7 -19.26 -20.41 -17.06
CA GLN A 7 -18.53 -19.21 -16.60
C GLN A 7 -18.30 -18.28 -17.78
N THR A 8 -19.36 -17.77 -18.38
CA THR A 8 -19.33 -16.57 -19.24
C THR A 8 -20.77 -16.14 -19.52
N ALA A 9 -21.41 -15.56 -18.52
CA ALA A 9 -22.61 -14.77 -18.74
C ALA A 9 -22.62 -13.64 -17.69
N VAL A 10 -21.70 -12.69 -17.83
CA VAL A 10 -21.76 -11.43 -17.10
C VAL A 10 -22.40 -10.43 -18.06
N HIS A 11 -23.60 -9.97 -17.67
CA HIS A 11 -24.38 -8.83 -18.11
C HIS A 11 -23.91 -8.16 -19.43
N ALA A 12 -24.60 -8.47 -20.51
CA ALA A 12 -24.75 -7.59 -21.65
C ALA A 12 -25.65 -6.41 -21.21
N ALA A 13 -25.10 -5.47 -20.45
CA ALA A 13 -25.63 -4.14 -20.31
C ALA A 13 -25.41 -3.43 -21.66
N ASP A 14 -26.39 -2.68 -22.14
CA ASP A 14 -26.43 -1.99 -23.41
C ASP A 14 -25.09 -1.34 -23.77
N ALA A 15 -24.37 -1.94 -24.73
CA ALA A 15 -23.10 -1.43 -25.21
C ALA A 15 -23.31 -0.02 -25.79
N ASN A 16 -22.69 0.96 -25.19
CA ASN A 16 -22.67 2.34 -25.65
C ASN A 16 -22.21 2.36 -27.13
N PRO A 17 -22.86 3.08 -28.04
CA PRO A 17 -22.43 3.20 -29.45
C PRO A 17 -20.95 3.60 -29.62
N ALA A 18 -20.37 4.31 -28.64
CA ALA A 18 -18.94 4.64 -28.56
C ALA A 18 -18.02 3.41 -28.44
N ASP A 19 -18.50 2.30 -27.84
CA ASP A 19 -17.70 1.06 -27.68
C ASP A 19 -17.48 0.33 -29.02
N LYS A 20 -18.18 0.72 -30.08
CA LYS A 20 -18.09 0.10 -31.43
C LYS A 20 -17.04 0.72 -32.34
N HIS A 21 -16.28 1.73 -31.88
CA HIS A 21 -15.23 2.32 -32.70
C HIS A 21 -14.05 1.31 -32.81
N PRO A 22 -13.55 1.03 -34.01
CA PRO A 22 -12.51 0.00 -34.22
C PRO A 22 -11.25 0.21 -33.39
N VAL A 23 -10.85 1.47 -33.14
CA VAL A 23 -9.66 1.81 -32.36
C VAL A 23 -9.87 1.48 -30.86
N ASN A 24 -11.09 1.66 -30.32
CA ASN A 24 -11.40 1.28 -28.94
C ASN A 24 -11.25 -0.23 -28.73
N ALA A 25 -11.80 -1.03 -29.64
CA ALA A 25 -11.66 -2.49 -29.58
C ALA A 25 -10.21 -2.94 -29.73
N GLN A 26 -9.44 -2.28 -30.59
CA GLN A 26 -8.00 -2.57 -30.76
C GLN A 26 -7.22 -2.25 -29.48
N PHE A 27 -7.50 -1.13 -28.82
CA PHE A 27 -6.86 -0.77 -27.54
C PHE A 27 -7.20 -1.79 -26.45
N ASP A 28 -8.46 -2.18 -26.30
CA ASP A 28 -8.90 -3.15 -25.30
C ASP A 28 -8.22 -4.50 -25.51
N GLU A 29 -8.12 -4.96 -26.76
CA GLU A 29 -7.44 -6.21 -27.11
C GLU A 29 -5.94 -6.15 -26.78
N LEU A 30 -5.26 -5.04 -27.10
CA LEU A 30 -3.86 -4.83 -26.74
C LEU A 30 -3.65 -4.90 -25.23
N CYS A 31 -4.45 -4.21 -24.44
CA CYS A 31 -4.38 -4.25 -22.98
C CYS A 31 -4.60 -5.67 -22.44
N GLN A 32 -5.62 -6.37 -22.96
CA GLN A 32 -5.91 -7.74 -22.52
C GLN A 32 -4.76 -8.71 -22.84
N GLN A 33 -4.19 -8.63 -24.03
CA GLN A 33 -3.05 -9.47 -24.44
C GLN A 33 -1.80 -9.16 -23.61
N TYR A 34 -1.55 -7.87 -23.36
CA TYR A 34 -0.44 -7.42 -22.55
C TYR A 34 -0.55 -7.96 -21.11
N TYR A 35 -1.63 -7.69 -20.39
CA TYR A 35 -1.78 -8.13 -18.99
C TYR A 35 -1.81 -9.65 -18.85
N ARG A 36 -2.40 -10.39 -19.79
CA ARG A 36 -2.34 -11.85 -19.80
C ARG A 36 -0.90 -12.37 -19.81
N SER A 37 0.01 -11.68 -20.51
CA SER A 37 1.43 -12.05 -20.56
C SER A 37 2.19 -11.51 -19.34
N TRP A 38 1.88 -10.28 -18.90
CA TRP A 38 2.52 -9.59 -17.79
C TRP A 38 2.31 -10.30 -16.44
N PHE A 39 1.15 -10.88 -16.19
CA PHE A 39 0.84 -11.62 -14.98
C PHE A 39 1.75 -12.85 -14.75
N ARG A 40 2.37 -13.39 -15.78
CA ARG A 40 3.36 -14.44 -15.63
C ARG A 40 4.57 -13.97 -14.80
N TYR A 41 4.93 -12.71 -14.94
CA TYR A 41 6.07 -12.08 -14.25
C TYR A 41 5.67 -11.42 -12.93
N HIS A 42 4.37 -11.18 -12.73
CA HIS A 42 3.79 -10.53 -11.55
C HIS A 42 2.65 -11.39 -10.95
N PRO A 43 2.96 -12.59 -10.46
CA PRO A 43 1.95 -13.54 -9.99
C PRO A 43 1.17 -13.02 -8.77
N GLU A 44 1.79 -12.20 -7.90
CA GLU A 44 1.13 -11.57 -6.77
C GLU A 44 0.10 -10.53 -7.24
N ALA A 45 0.48 -9.66 -8.16
CA ALA A 45 -0.44 -8.68 -8.74
C ALA A 45 -1.60 -9.34 -9.51
N ALA A 46 -1.36 -10.50 -10.13
CA ALA A 46 -2.41 -11.31 -10.75
C ALA A 46 -3.45 -11.76 -9.71
N VAL A 47 -2.98 -12.25 -8.55
CA VAL A 47 -3.87 -12.67 -7.45
C VAL A 47 -4.69 -11.50 -6.92
N ASP A 48 -4.10 -10.30 -6.77
CA ASP A 48 -4.80 -9.10 -6.28
C ASP A 48 -5.98 -8.68 -7.17
N VAL A 49 -5.91 -8.99 -8.46
CA VAL A 49 -7.01 -8.70 -9.39
C VAL A 49 -7.85 -9.93 -9.75
N GLY A 50 -7.70 -11.04 -9.01
CA GLY A 50 -8.50 -12.25 -9.16
C GLY A 50 -8.08 -13.19 -10.30
N VAL A 51 -6.86 -13.06 -10.83
CA VAL A 51 -6.28 -13.95 -11.83
C VAL A 51 -5.37 -14.97 -11.15
N TYR A 52 -5.75 -16.24 -11.17
CA TYR A 52 -5.10 -17.31 -10.39
C TYR A 52 -4.21 -18.26 -11.21
N ASP A 53 -4.03 -18.02 -12.51
CA ASP A 53 -3.27 -18.90 -13.41
C ASP A 53 -1.80 -19.06 -13.00
N TYR A 54 -1.25 -18.07 -12.27
CA TYR A 54 0.12 -18.05 -11.77
C TYR A 54 0.20 -18.01 -10.24
N ALA A 55 -0.89 -18.28 -9.54
CA ALA A 55 -0.98 -18.19 -8.08
C ALA A 55 -0.05 -19.18 -7.34
N ASP A 56 0.41 -20.22 -8.02
CA ASP A 56 1.34 -21.23 -7.50
C ASP A 56 2.82 -20.80 -7.53
N ARG A 57 3.13 -19.59 -8.04
CA ARG A 57 4.49 -19.10 -8.25
C ARG A 57 4.81 -17.89 -7.37
N LEU A 58 6.10 -17.71 -7.12
CA LEU A 58 6.68 -16.46 -6.64
C LEU A 58 7.20 -15.66 -7.83
N ARG A 59 7.35 -14.34 -7.67
CA ARG A 59 7.90 -13.46 -8.70
C ARG A 59 9.28 -13.91 -9.14
N SER A 60 9.50 -14.05 -10.44
CA SER A 60 10.81 -14.43 -10.97
C SER A 60 11.80 -13.26 -10.93
N PHE A 61 13.07 -13.58 -10.71
CA PHE A 61 14.21 -12.66 -10.83
C PHE A 61 15.28 -13.17 -11.80
N GLU A 62 14.98 -14.24 -12.54
CA GLU A 62 15.88 -14.82 -13.53
C GLU A 62 16.11 -13.84 -14.70
N HIS A 63 17.34 -13.83 -15.22
CA HIS A 63 17.72 -12.88 -16.28
C HIS A 63 16.85 -13.00 -17.54
N ASP A 64 16.51 -14.21 -17.94
CA ASP A 64 15.70 -14.46 -19.13
C ASP A 64 14.27 -13.96 -18.95
N ASP A 65 13.69 -14.16 -17.76
CA ASP A 65 12.33 -13.68 -17.45
C ASP A 65 12.29 -12.14 -17.38
N ILE A 66 13.29 -11.50 -16.78
CA ILE A 66 13.37 -10.03 -16.75
C ILE A 66 13.62 -9.46 -18.16
N GLY A 67 14.50 -10.08 -18.96
CA GLY A 67 14.69 -9.68 -20.36
C GLY A 67 13.41 -9.82 -21.19
N ALA A 68 12.63 -10.87 -20.96
CA ALA A 68 11.36 -11.07 -21.63
C ALA A 68 10.28 -10.07 -21.17
N LEU A 69 10.26 -9.68 -19.89
CA LEU A 69 9.39 -8.62 -19.36
C LEU A 69 9.71 -7.27 -20.00
N ILE A 70 10.99 -6.89 -20.03
CA ILE A 70 11.44 -5.64 -20.71
C ILE A 70 10.99 -5.63 -22.17
N ALA A 71 11.18 -6.73 -22.90
CA ALA A 71 10.75 -6.84 -24.31
C ALA A 71 9.21 -6.76 -24.46
N LEU A 72 8.45 -7.32 -23.51
CA LEU A 72 6.99 -7.20 -23.47
C LEU A 72 6.53 -5.76 -23.31
N ASP A 73 7.13 -5.03 -22.36
CA ASP A 73 6.82 -3.63 -22.06
C ASP A 73 7.17 -2.71 -23.23
N GLN A 74 8.35 -2.89 -23.82
CA GLN A 74 8.78 -2.13 -25.01
C GLN A 74 7.84 -2.39 -26.21
N LYS A 75 7.41 -3.63 -26.40
CA LYS A 75 6.44 -3.98 -27.44
C LYS A 75 5.09 -3.31 -27.21
N MET A 76 4.62 -3.28 -25.96
CA MET A 76 3.36 -2.61 -25.62
C MET A 76 3.45 -1.10 -25.87
N LEU A 77 4.55 -0.43 -25.46
CA LEU A 77 4.77 0.99 -25.76
C LEU A 77 4.74 1.26 -27.26
N SER A 78 5.44 0.46 -28.07
CA SER A 78 5.46 0.60 -29.52
C SER A 78 4.06 0.43 -30.12
N ALA A 79 3.28 -0.54 -29.65
CA ALA A 79 1.90 -0.74 -30.13
C ALA A 79 0.98 0.42 -29.75
N LEU A 80 1.16 1.02 -28.57
CA LEU A 80 0.43 2.23 -28.17
C LEU A 80 0.83 3.46 -29.01
N ASP A 81 2.08 3.54 -29.49
CA ASP A 81 2.55 4.63 -30.38
C ASP A 81 1.93 4.56 -31.79
N GLU A 82 1.56 3.36 -32.23
CA GLU A 82 0.86 3.15 -33.52
C GLU A 82 -0.63 3.51 -33.46
N LEU A 83 -1.22 3.61 -32.26
CA LEU A 83 -2.62 3.96 -32.10
C LEU A 83 -2.86 5.48 -32.23
N ASN A 84 -3.92 5.85 -32.94
CA ASN A 84 -4.40 7.24 -32.91
C ASN A 84 -5.20 7.50 -31.62
N ILE A 85 -4.51 7.97 -30.58
CA ILE A 85 -5.10 8.21 -29.25
C ILE A 85 -6.31 9.16 -29.33
N ASN A 86 -6.34 10.11 -30.27
CA ASN A 86 -7.45 11.05 -30.42
C ASN A 86 -8.74 10.40 -30.93
N GLU A 87 -8.67 9.19 -31.47
CA GLU A 87 -9.83 8.41 -31.90
C GLU A 87 -10.39 7.51 -30.78
N LEU A 88 -9.66 7.36 -29.66
CA LEU A 88 -10.17 6.71 -28.47
C LEU A 88 -11.21 7.58 -27.78
N ASP A 89 -12.21 6.95 -27.14
CA ASP A 89 -13.09 7.67 -26.23
C ASP A 89 -12.32 8.20 -24.99
N GLU A 90 -12.93 9.12 -24.24
CA GLU A 90 -12.30 9.79 -23.10
C GLU A 90 -11.81 8.80 -22.03
N ARG A 91 -12.58 7.73 -21.75
CA ARG A 91 -12.21 6.70 -20.77
C ARG A 91 -10.91 6.01 -21.20
N ARG A 92 -10.82 5.58 -22.46
CA ARG A 92 -9.65 4.87 -23.00
C ARG A 92 -8.45 5.78 -23.21
N GLN A 93 -8.67 7.06 -23.48
CA GLN A 93 -7.57 8.04 -23.49
C GLN A 93 -6.91 8.17 -22.12
N VAL A 94 -7.69 8.12 -21.03
CA VAL A 94 -7.16 8.10 -19.67
C VAL A 94 -6.41 6.80 -19.41
N ASP A 95 -7.00 5.65 -19.76
CA ASP A 95 -6.39 4.33 -19.57
C ASP A 95 -5.09 4.20 -20.37
N CYS A 96 -5.04 4.73 -21.59
CA CYS A 96 -3.81 4.79 -22.40
C CYS A 96 -2.70 5.61 -21.72
N ARG A 97 -3.03 6.73 -21.09
CA ARG A 97 -2.06 7.52 -20.32
C ARG A 97 -1.59 6.77 -19.08
N ILE A 98 -2.48 6.08 -18.38
CA ILE A 98 -2.15 5.29 -17.19
C ILE A 98 -1.17 4.17 -17.55
N ILE A 99 -1.47 3.37 -18.56
CA ILE A 99 -0.60 2.25 -18.94
C ILE A 99 0.76 2.73 -19.48
N ARG A 100 0.80 3.82 -20.26
CA ARG A 100 2.07 4.43 -20.71
C ARG A 100 2.94 4.87 -19.52
N GLY A 101 2.34 5.51 -18.54
CA GLY A 101 3.06 5.93 -17.33
C GLY A 101 3.58 4.73 -16.54
N ALA A 102 2.78 3.68 -16.37
CA ALA A 102 3.18 2.44 -15.70
C ALA A 102 4.37 1.77 -16.40
N LEU A 103 4.28 1.58 -17.72
CA LEU A 103 5.34 1.01 -18.54
C LEU A 103 6.64 1.82 -18.47
N ALA A 104 6.52 3.14 -18.50
CA ALA A 104 7.67 4.03 -18.45
C ALA A 104 8.41 3.96 -17.10
N VAL A 105 7.67 3.79 -15.99
CA VAL A 105 8.25 3.59 -14.65
C VAL A 105 8.86 2.20 -14.54
N GLU A 106 8.15 1.15 -14.95
CA GLU A 106 8.62 -0.23 -14.86
C GLU A 106 9.89 -0.46 -15.68
N LEU A 107 9.93 -0.01 -16.93
CA LEU A 107 11.13 -0.09 -17.77
C LEU A 107 12.33 0.63 -17.15
N HIS A 108 12.15 1.86 -16.63
CA HIS A 108 13.21 2.56 -15.96
C HIS A 108 13.73 1.79 -14.72
N ASP A 109 12.83 1.21 -13.94
CA ASP A 109 13.18 0.45 -12.75
C ASP A 109 13.86 -0.90 -13.07
N LEU A 110 13.58 -1.49 -14.22
CA LEU A 110 14.22 -2.73 -14.66
C LEU A 110 15.57 -2.48 -15.34
N GLU A 111 15.70 -1.41 -16.14
CA GLU A 111 16.90 -1.13 -16.95
C GLU A 111 17.96 -0.35 -16.16
N GLU A 112 17.55 0.70 -15.44
CA GLU A 112 18.48 1.64 -14.78
C GLU A 112 18.62 1.38 -13.27
N ASN A 113 17.57 0.89 -12.64
CA ASN A 113 17.46 0.84 -11.19
C ASN A 113 17.23 -0.59 -10.66
N ASP A 114 17.65 -1.57 -11.40
CA ASP A 114 17.41 -3.01 -11.22
C ASP A 114 17.35 -3.44 -9.75
N TRP A 115 16.12 -3.67 -9.28
CA TRP A 115 15.79 -4.00 -7.90
C TRP A 115 16.50 -5.26 -7.40
N ARG A 116 16.79 -6.20 -8.31
CA ARG A 116 17.41 -7.50 -8.00
C ARG A 116 18.75 -7.39 -7.28
N TYR A 117 19.49 -6.32 -7.57
CA TYR A 117 20.81 -6.06 -7.00
C TYR A 117 20.79 -5.03 -5.86
N ARG A 118 19.63 -4.46 -5.55
CA ARG A 118 19.52 -3.32 -4.63
C ARG A 118 18.59 -3.53 -3.46
N ASN A 119 17.48 -4.25 -3.69
CA ASN A 119 16.38 -4.32 -2.72
C ASN A 119 16.14 -5.73 -2.19
N PRO A 120 16.73 -6.10 -1.07
CA PRO A 120 16.46 -7.41 -0.44
C PRO A 120 15.02 -7.61 0.02
N LEU A 121 14.22 -6.52 0.21
CA LEU A 121 12.81 -6.61 0.61
C LEU A 121 11.97 -7.37 -0.43
N ASP A 122 12.27 -7.15 -1.72
CA ASP A 122 11.53 -7.77 -2.83
C ASP A 122 11.72 -9.29 -2.92
N TYR A 123 12.65 -9.86 -2.15
CA TYR A 123 12.88 -11.30 -2.04
C TYR A 123 12.15 -11.94 -0.85
N ILE A 124 11.42 -11.18 0.00
CA ILE A 124 10.73 -11.74 1.18
C ILE A 124 9.36 -12.29 0.77
N PRO A 125 9.16 -13.63 0.70
CA PRO A 125 7.94 -14.22 0.10
C PRO A 125 6.79 -14.38 1.10
N VAL A 126 6.90 -13.83 2.32
CA VAL A 126 5.93 -14.07 3.40
C VAL A 126 4.57 -13.48 3.06
N ASN A 127 4.55 -12.26 2.50
CA ASN A 127 3.31 -11.62 2.09
C ASN A 127 2.62 -12.38 0.93
N ALA A 128 3.39 -12.96 0.01
CA ALA A 128 2.88 -13.79 -1.08
C ALA A 128 2.12 -15.04 -0.58
N ILE A 129 2.52 -15.61 0.56
CA ILE A 129 1.78 -16.70 1.23
C ILE A 129 0.51 -16.15 1.89
N TYR A 130 0.63 -15.05 2.64
CA TYR A 130 -0.49 -14.46 3.36
C TYR A 130 -1.61 -13.99 2.42
N GLN A 131 -1.26 -13.39 1.31
CA GLN A 131 -2.17 -12.97 0.25
C GLN A 131 -3.10 -14.11 -0.21
N LEU A 132 -2.54 -15.30 -0.49
CA LEU A 132 -3.32 -16.49 -0.85
C LEU A 132 -4.25 -16.96 0.29
N MET A 133 -3.98 -16.61 1.53
CA MET A 133 -4.83 -16.97 2.66
C MET A 133 -6.04 -16.06 2.76
N ILE A 134 -5.87 -14.76 2.56
CA ILE A 134 -6.94 -13.77 2.71
C ILE A 134 -7.83 -13.66 1.47
N HIS A 135 -7.30 -13.89 0.27
CA HIS A 135 -8.08 -13.83 -0.97
C HIS A 135 -8.84 -15.14 -1.22
N PRO A 136 -10.17 -15.09 -1.37
CA PRO A 136 -10.96 -16.27 -1.72
C PRO A 136 -10.88 -16.55 -3.23
N GLY A 137 -10.72 -17.80 -3.62
CA GLY A 137 -10.84 -18.19 -5.03
C GLY A 137 -9.91 -19.33 -5.46
N GLY A 138 -10.18 -19.91 -6.63
CA GLY A 138 -9.35 -20.89 -7.31
C GLY A 138 -8.92 -22.10 -6.47
N LYS A 139 -7.81 -22.71 -6.88
CA LYS A 139 -7.13 -23.79 -6.15
C LYS A 139 -6.07 -23.24 -5.20
N LEU A 140 -6.40 -22.22 -4.41
CA LEU A 140 -5.42 -21.51 -3.59
C LEU A 140 -4.69 -22.39 -2.58
N HIS A 141 -5.33 -23.47 -2.10
CA HIS A 141 -4.65 -24.43 -1.22
C HIS A 141 -3.47 -25.14 -1.92
N GLU A 142 -3.60 -25.52 -3.19
CA GLU A 142 -2.50 -26.09 -3.99
C GLU A 142 -1.42 -25.02 -4.22
N SER A 143 -1.82 -23.80 -4.49
CA SER A 143 -0.91 -22.67 -4.70
C SER A 143 -0.10 -22.32 -3.44
N ILE A 144 -0.72 -22.32 -2.26
CA ILE A 144 -0.04 -22.12 -0.98
C ILE A 144 1.02 -23.23 -0.77
N GLU A 145 0.65 -24.50 -1.01
CA GLU A 145 1.56 -25.64 -0.86
C GLU A 145 2.77 -25.47 -1.78
N ARG A 146 2.56 -25.17 -3.06
CA ARG A 146 3.64 -24.97 -4.05
C ARG A 146 4.53 -23.77 -3.75
N ARG A 147 3.94 -22.61 -3.35
CA ARG A 147 4.75 -21.46 -2.93
C ARG A 147 5.62 -21.80 -1.72
N LEU A 148 5.07 -22.49 -0.70
CA LEU A 148 5.85 -22.92 0.47
C LEU A 148 6.99 -23.85 0.07
N GLU A 149 6.74 -24.79 -0.83
CA GLU A 149 7.73 -25.73 -1.34
C GLU A 149 8.87 -25.02 -2.09
N SER A 150 8.56 -23.93 -2.81
CA SER A 150 9.54 -23.17 -3.60
C SER A 150 10.43 -22.23 -2.78
N ILE A 151 10.01 -21.79 -1.58
CA ILE A 151 10.73 -20.78 -0.76
C ILE A 151 12.22 -21.12 -0.54
N PRO A 152 12.63 -22.36 -0.19
CA PRO A 152 14.05 -22.64 0.04
C PRO A 152 14.93 -22.42 -1.19
N GLU A 153 14.47 -22.82 -2.38
CA GLU A 153 15.20 -22.62 -3.64
C GLU A 153 15.20 -21.15 -4.05
N TYR A 154 14.05 -20.50 -3.95
CA TYR A 154 13.86 -19.08 -4.22
C TYR A 154 14.85 -18.20 -3.42
N LEU A 155 14.93 -18.39 -2.10
CA LEU A 155 15.86 -17.63 -1.24
C LEU A 155 17.34 -18.01 -1.49
N ARG A 156 17.62 -19.24 -1.94
CA ARG A 156 18.97 -19.60 -2.37
C ARG A 156 19.37 -18.84 -3.64
N GLY A 157 18.49 -18.75 -4.62
CA GLY A 157 18.67 -17.92 -5.81
C GLY A 157 18.86 -16.44 -5.48
N ALA A 158 18.05 -15.91 -4.57
CA ALA A 158 18.18 -14.54 -4.07
C ALA A 158 19.57 -14.24 -3.47
N LYS A 159 20.15 -15.18 -2.71
CA LYS A 159 21.53 -15.03 -2.19
C LYS A 159 22.55 -14.97 -3.33
N VAL A 160 22.39 -15.80 -4.36
CA VAL A 160 23.28 -15.77 -5.54
C VAL A 160 23.17 -14.40 -6.23
N MET A 161 21.97 -13.90 -6.43
CA MET A 161 21.73 -12.62 -7.09
C MET A 161 22.36 -11.45 -6.31
N LEU A 162 22.07 -11.33 -5.01
CA LEU A 162 22.61 -10.28 -4.15
C LEU A 162 24.15 -10.36 -3.99
N SER A 163 24.74 -11.56 -4.13
CA SER A 163 26.20 -11.73 -4.04
C SER A 163 26.95 -11.19 -5.25
N GLN A 164 26.30 -10.94 -6.38
CA GLN A 164 26.94 -10.46 -7.61
C GLN A 164 27.40 -9.00 -7.51
N CYS A 165 26.63 -8.14 -6.83
CA CYS A 165 26.91 -6.72 -6.69
C CYS A 165 26.53 -6.24 -5.26
N PRO A 166 27.18 -6.76 -4.20
CA PRO A 166 26.79 -6.47 -2.82
C PRO A 166 26.92 -4.99 -2.46
N GLU A 167 27.81 -4.23 -3.13
CA GLU A 167 28.01 -2.79 -2.96
C GLU A 167 26.81 -1.97 -3.51
N ARG A 168 25.97 -2.54 -4.35
CA ARG A 168 24.75 -1.89 -4.85
C ARG A 168 23.56 -2.05 -3.92
N VAL A 169 23.64 -3.00 -2.98
CA VAL A 169 22.54 -3.28 -2.05
C VAL A 169 22.37 -2.12 -1.07
N VAL A 170 21.13 -1.73 -0.81
CA VAL A 170 20.80 -0.61 0.09
C VAL A 170 20.81 -1.11 1.55
N PRO A 171 21.67 -0.55 2.43
CA PRO A 171 21.79 -0.99 3.81
C PRO A 171 20.48 -0.95 4.59
N GLU A 172 19.75 0.17 4.51
CA GLU A 172 18.51 0.40 5.24
C GLU A 172 17.41 -0.63 4.87
N TRP A 173 17.32 -0.97 3.59
CA TRP A 173 16.38 -1.98 3.11
C TRP A 173 16.84 -3.39 3.48
N THR A 174 18.14 -3.60 3.64
CA THR A 174 18.71 -4.88 4.09
C THR A 174 18.37 -5.15 5.54
N GLU A 175 18.45 -4.14 6.41
CA GLU A 175 18.04 -4.23 7.81
C GLU A 175 16.55 -4.58 7.93
N THR A 176 15.69 -3.86 7.20
CA THR A 176 14.25 -4.14 7.18
C THR A 176 13.93 -5.54 6.65
N ALA A 177 14.60 -5.97 5.56
CA ALA A 177 14.41 -7.31 4.99
C ALA A 177 14.83 -8.43 5.96
N ARG A 178 15.95 -8.22 6.69
CA ARG A 178 16.39 -9.14 7.75
C ARG A 178 15.32 -9.30 8.82
N ASP A 179 14.77 -8.20 9.32
CA ASP A 179 13.80 -8.21 10.40
C ASP A 179 12.45 -8.80 9.93
N MET A 180 12.02 -8.49 8.70
CA MET A 180 10.85 -9.13 8.07
C MET A 180 11.06 -10.64 7.84
N ALA A 181 12.25 -11.08 7.46
CA ALA A 181 12.55 -12.51 7.32
C ALA A 181 12.51 -13.22 8.69
N LEU A 182 12.98 -12.60 9.77
CA LEU A 182 12.93 -13.16 11.11
C LEU A 182 11.50 -13.25 11.68
N SER A 183 10.71 -12.19 11.54
CA SER A 183 9.30 -12.19 11.94
C SER A 183 8.46 -13.16 11.10
N GLY A 184 8.71 -13.21 9.79
CA GLY A 184 8.14 -14.16 8.87
C GLY A 184 8.43 -15.62 9.19
N CYS A 185 9.61 -15.92 9.72
CA CYS A 185 10.01 -17.23 10.21
C CYS A 185 9.01 -17.79 11.25
N GLY A 186 8.65 -16.94 12.23
CA GLY A 186 7.67 -17.29 13.27
C GLY A 186 6.28 -17.50 12.70
N PHE A 187 5.86 -16.63 11.78
CA PHE A 187 4.58 -16.74 11.09
C PHE A 187 4.46 -18.04 10.30
N ILE A 188 5.40 -18.33 9.40
CA ILE A 188 5.39 -19.53 8.55
C ILE A 188 5.42 -20.81 9.40
N ARG A 189 6.26 -20.88 10.45
CA ARG A 189 6.33 -22.05 11.33
C ARG A 189 5.00 -22.38 12.00
N ASN A 190 4.23 -21.36 12.37
CA ASN A 190 2.94 -21.51 13.04
C ASN A 190 1.75 -21.50 12.08
N LEU A 191 1.99 -21.47 10.77
CA LEU A 191 0.95 -21.32 9.76
C LEU A 191 -0.12 -22.39 9.85
N GLY A 192 0.24 -23.65 10.16
CA GLY A 192 -0.69 -24.75 10.34
C GLY A 192 -1.71 -24.56 11.48
N LYS A 193 -1.46 -23.63 12.41
CA LYS A 193 -2.38 -23.26 13.50
C LYS A 193 -3.25 -22.05 13.14
N HIS A 194 -2.99 -21.41 12.00
CA HIS A 194 -3.69 -20.20 11.64
C HIS A 194 -5.14 -20.51 11.24
N PRO A 195 -6.17 -19.75 11.72
CA PRO A 195 -7.58 -20.05 11.44
C PRO A 195 -7.90 -20.12 9.94
N LEU A 196 -7.30 -19.28 9.11
CA LEU A 196 -7.49 -19.30 7.67
C LEU A 196 -6.95 -20.58 7.02
N MET A 197 -5.85 -21.15 7.54
CA MET A 197 -5.34 -22.44 7.07
C MET A 197 -6.27 -23.58 7.48
N ALA A 198 -6.77 -23.58 8.71
CA ALA A 198 -7.75 -24.57 9.17
C ALA A 198 -9.05 -24.55 8.36
N ALA A 199 -9.47 -23.37 7.88
CA ALA A 199 -10.64 -23.25 7.01
C ALA A 199 -10.41 -23.79 5.59
N ARG A 200 -9.15 -23.81 5.09
CA ARG A 200 -8.80 -24.21 3.73
C ARG A 200 -8.32 -25.65 3.61
N PHE A 201 -7.68 -26.18 4.64
CA PHE A 201 -7.07 -27.51 4.65
C PHE A 201 -7.74 -28.40 5.69
N ALA A 202 -8.19 -29.59 5.29
CA ALA A 202 -8.73 -30.58 6.22
C ALA A 202 -7.69 -31.01 7.28
N ASN A 203 -6.40 -31.03 6.91
CA ASN A 203 -5.29 -31.31 7.83
C ASN A 203 -4.11 -30.39 7.52
N PRO A 204 -4.09 -29.14 8.04
CA PRO A 204 -2.98 -28.22 7.83
C PRO A 204 -1.65 -28.72 8.38
N ALA A 205 -1.68 -29.59 9.40
CA ALA A 205 -0.49 -30.15 10.03
C ALA A 205 0.32 -31.07 9.10
N ARG A 206 -0.30 -31.63 8.04
CA ARG A 206 0.43 -32.42 7.03
C ARG A 206 1.50 -31.60 6.31
N LEU A 207 1.37 -30.27 6.25
CA LEU A 207 2.31 -29.37 5.62
C LEU A 207 3.46 -28.95 6.55
N GLN A 208 3.54 -29.48 7.79
CA GLN A 208 4.57 -29.10 8.77
C GLN A 208 6.00 -29.17 8.20
N PRO A 209 6.39 -30.19 7.42
CA PRO A 209 7.73 -30.23 6.81
C PRO A 209 8.01 -29.04 5.87
N LEU A 210 6.99 -28.54 5.16
CA LEU A 210 7.12 -27.35 4.28
C LEU A 210 7.24 -26.08 5.11
N TYR A 211 6.46 -25.95 6.18
CA TYR A 211 6.57 -24.81 7.11
C TYR A 211 7.95 -24.74 7.75
N ASP A 212 8.48 -25.89 8.19
CA ASP A 212 9.81 -25.97 8.80
C ASP A 212 10.92 -25.63 7.80
N ALA A 213 10.84 -26.15 6.58
CA ALA A 213 11.81 -25.86 5.52
C ALA A 213 11.79 -24.40 5.10
N ALA A 214 10.62 -23.81 4.85
CA ALA A 214 10.47 -22.40 4.50
C ALA A 214 10.93 -21.47 5.64
N SER A 215 10.56 -21.81 6.89
CA SER A 215 10.99 -21.05 8.08
C SER A 215 12.52 -21.12 8.27
N ALA A 216 13.14 -22.30 8.05
CA ALA A 216 14.59 -22.44 8.11
C ALA A 216 15.30 -21.64 7.01
N ALA A 217 14.75 -21.62 5.80
CA ALA A 217 15.29 -20.85 4.68
C ALA A 217 15.21 -19.33 4.94
N LEU A 218 14.10 -18.82 5.51
CA LEU A 218 13.97 -17.42 5.91
C LEU A 218 15.01 -17.04 6.99
N LYS A 219 15.19 -17.90 7.99
CA LYS A 219 16.20 -17.67 9.04
C LYS A 219 17.62 -17.65 8.48
N ASP A 220 17.92 -18.55 7.57
CA ASP A 220 19.21 -18.62 6.90
C ASP A 220 19.43 -17.41 5.98
N PHE A 221 18.38 -16.93 5.29
CA PHE A 221 18.42 -15.71 4.50
C PHE A 221 18.66 -14.48 5.38
N ALA A 222 17.96 -14.33 6.51
CA ALA A 222 18.20 -13.25 7.46
C ALA A 222 19.65 -13.25 7.96
N SER A 223 20.21 -14.42 8.32
CA SER A 223 21.62 -14.54 8.72
C SER A 223 22.59 -14.15 7.61
N TYR A 224 22.27 -14.49 6.35
CA TYR A 224 23.06 -14.09 5.19
C TYR A 224 23.02 -12.57 4.97
N LEU A 225 21.85 -11.95 5.08
CA LEU A 225 21.70 -10.50 4.96
C LEU A 225 22.56 -9.78 6.02
N ASP A 226 22.50 -10.23 7.27
CA ASP A 226 23.24 -9.64 8.39
C ASP A 226 24.76 -9.78 8.25
N LYS A 227 25.25 -10.98 7.89
CA LYS A 227 26.67 -11.31 7.94
C LYS A 227 27.44 -11.08 6.65
N GLU A 228 26.78 -11.25 5.51
CA GLU A 228 27.44 -11.26 4.20
C GLU A 228 27.07 -10.07 3.33
N VAL A 229 25.84 -9.55 3.46
CA VAL A 229 25.35 -8.43 2.63
C VAL A 229 25.58 -7.11 3.34
N LEU A 230 25.04 -6.94 4.55
CA LEU A 230 25.07 -5.67 5.27
C LEU A 230 26.47 -5.06 5.44
N PRO A 231 27.53 -5.85 5.75
CA PRO A 231 28.88 -5.31 5.85
C PRO A 231 29.48 -4.76 4.55
N LYS A 232 28.88 -5.08 3.39
CA LYS A 232 29.35 -4.70 2.05
C LYS A 232 28.37 -3.76 1.32
N ALA A 233 27.19 -3.54 1.90
CA ALA A 233 26.12 -2.76 1.32
C ALA A 233 26.46 -1.26 1.38
N GLU A 234 26.57 -0.62 0.21
CA GLU A 234 26.89 0.81 0.05
C GLU A 234 25.86 1.51 -0.88
N GLY A 235 24.85 0.78 -1.32
CA GLY A 235 23.81 1.28 -2.23
C GLY A 235 23.03 2.44 -1.59
N LYS A 236 22.52 3.32 -2.43
CA LYS A 236 21.75 4.49 -2.00
C LYS A 236 20.26 4.24 -2.23
N PHE A 237 19.43 4.46 -1.22
CA PHE A 237 17.99 4.39 -1.35
C PHE A 237 17.41 5.53 -2.19
N ALA A 238 18.06 6.71 -2.19
CA ALA A 238 17.59 7.90 -2.89
C ALA A 238 17.35 7.63 -4.38
N SER A 239 16.15 7.95 -4.85
CA SER A 239 15.74 7.75 -6.24
C SER A 239 16.44 8.70 -7.23
N GLY A 240 16.97 9.83 -6.73
CA GLY A 240 17.52 10.92 -7.55
C GLY A 240 16.44 11.77 -8.22
N HIS A 241 16.85 12.92 -8.72
CA HIS A 241 15.97 13.92 -9.33
C HIS A 241 15.16 13.37 -10.52
N TYR A 242 15.81 12.65 -11.41
CA TYR A 242 15.18 12.15 -12.63
C TYR A 242 14.05 11.17 -12.32
N ARG A 243 14.34 10.10 -11.54
CA ARG A 243 13.32 9.09 -11.20
C ARG A 243 12.21 9.69 -10.34
N PHE A 244 12.54 10.58 -9.39
CA PHE A 244 11.52 11.23 -8.55
C PHE A 244 10.53 12.03 -9.40
N ASN A 245 11.01 12.84 -10.35
CA ASN A 245 10.15 13.60 -11.27
C ASN A 245 9.33 12.70 -12.20
N ARG A 246 9.89 11.56 -12.63
CA ARG A 246 9.13 10.56 -13.38
C ARG A 246 7.97 10.01 -12.56
N LEU A 247 8.20 9.66 -11.30
CA LEU A 247 7.13 9.18 -10.41
C LEU A 247 6.04 10.24 -10.22
N LEU A 248 6.40 11.51 -10.03
CA LEU A 248 5.42 12.59 -9.94
C LEU A 248 4.53 12.68 -11.19
N ASN A 249 5.11 12.54 -12.39
CA ASN A 249 4.41 12.79 -13.65
C ASN A 249 3.84 11.54 -14.30
N ASP A 250 4.58 10.43 -14.31
CA ASP A 250 4.18 9.20 -14.99
C ASP A 250 3.37 8.25 -14.09
N ARG A 251 3.64 8.25 -12.76
CA ARG A 251 2.89 7.42 -11.80
C ARG A 251 1.70 8.15 -11.19
N HIS A 252 1.88 9.43 -10.81
CA HIS A 252 0.88 10.19 -10.06
C HIS A 252 0.19 11.29 -10.89
N PHE A 253 0.63 11.54 -12.13
CA PHE A 253 0.02 12.49 -13.08
C PHE A 253 -0.10 13.92 -12.55
N LEU A 254 0.86 14.38 -11.73
CA LEU A 254 0.78 15.65 -11.01
C LEU A 254 1.22 16.86 -11.85
N ALA A 255 1.80 16.66 -13.03
CA ALA A 255 2.28 17.72 -13.92
C ALA A 255 3.15 18.78 -13.17
N THR A 256 4.08 18.33 -12.36
CA THR A 256 4.91 19.16 -11.46
C THR A 256 6.36 18.64 -11.42
N ASP A 257 7.20 19.36 -10.67
CA ASP A 257 8.57 18.96 -10.36
C ASP A 257 8.83 18.99 -8.85
N GLU A 258 9.97 18.41 -8.44
CA GLU A 258 10.34 18.31 -7.02
C GLU A 258 10.48 19.67 -6.33
N ASP A 259 10.95 20.71 -7.02
CA ASP A 259 11.13 22.05 -6.44
C ASP A 259 9.78 22.72 -6.13
N LYS A 260 8.84 22.64 -7.07
CA LYS A 260 7.48 23.13 -6.86
C LYS A 260 6.77 22.34 -5.75
N MET A 261 6.97 21.02 -5.75
CA MET A 261 6.42 20.13 -4.71
C MET A 261 6.99 20.48 -3.34
N LEU A 262 8.31 20.66 -3.22
CA LEU A 262 8.96 21.10 -1.98
C LEU A 262 8.44 22.47 -1.52
N GLY A 263 8.29 23.42 -2.44
CA GLY A 263 7.72 24.74 -2.17
C GLY A 263 6.27 24.65 -1.64
N PHE A 264 5.47 23.78 -2.23
CA PHE A 264 4.10 23.52 -1.78
C PHE A 264 4.10 22.90 -0.37
N GLY A 265 4.88 21.86 -0.11
CA GLY A 265 4.98 21.21 1.20
C GLY A 265 5.39 22.19 2.31
N LYS A 266 6.38 23.05 2.04
CA LYS A 266 6.82 24.07 3.01
C LYS A 266 5.72 25.08 3.35
N ARG A 267 4.94 25.54 2.38
CA ARG A 267 3.80 26.45 2.64
C ARG A 267 2.73 25.75 3.46
N LEU A 268 2.32 24.56 3.04
CA LEU A 268 1.29 23.79 3.74
C LEU A 268 1.69 23.47 5.19
N ALA A 269 2.94 23.03 5.41
CA ALA A 269 3.44 22.75 6.75
C ALA A 269 3.40 24.00 7.64
N LYS A 270 3.88 25.16 7.14
CA LYS A 270 3.86 26.43 7.89
C LYS A 270 2.45 26.88 8.26
N GLU A 271 1.51 26.80 7.31
CA GLU A 271 0.11 27.18 7.54
C GLU A 271 -0.56 26.25 8.55
N THR A 272 -0.31 24.94 8.42
CA THR A 272 -0.89 23.93 9.32
C THR A 272 -0.29 23.99 10.72
N GLU A 273 1.04 24.20 10.86
CA GLU A 273 1.69 24.36 12.15
C GLU A 273 1.15 25.57 12.89
N LYS A 274 0.93 26.70 12.19
CA LYS A 274 0.30 27.88 12.78
C LYS A 274 -1.12 27.58 13.28
N ALA A 275 -1.93 26.87 12.49
CA ALA A 275 -3.27 26.49 12.89
C ALA A 275 -3.27 25.52 14.09
N LEU A 276 -2.33 24.58 14.12
CA LEU A 276 -2.15 23.62 15.22
C LEU A 276 -1.73 24.31 16.52
N LEU A 277 -0.83 25.29 16.47
CA LEU A 277 -0.47 26.12 17.62
C LEU A 277 -1.67 26.89 18.17
N GLN A 278 -2.49 27.47 17.31
CA GLN A 278 -3.73 28.14 17.75
C GLN A 278 -4.71 27.16 18.38
N GLN A 279 -4.82 25.95 17.80
CA GLN A 279 -5.70 24.90 18.32
C GLN A 279 -5.21 24.36 19.66
N SER A 280 -3.89 24.26 19.89
CA SER A 280 -3.34 23.82 21.17
C SER A 280 -3.76 24.75 22.32
N LYS A 281 -3.94 26.03 22.05
CA LYS A 281 -4.44 27.01 23.05
C LYS A 281 -5.85 26.69 23.52
N ALA A 282 -6.74 26.23 22.64
CA ALA A 282 -8.08 25.79 23.03
C ALA A 282 -8.03 24.56 23.96
N ILE A 283 -7.07 23.67 23.76
CA ILE A 283 -6.89 22.45 24.55
C ILE A 283 -6.23 22.72 25.91
N CYS A 284 -5.09 23.42 25.93
CA CYS A 284 -4.25 23.54 27.12
C CYS A 284 -4.09 24.97 27.67
N GLY A 285 -4.71 25.98 27.03
CA GLY A 285 -4.63 27.38 27.43
C GLY A 285 -3.40 28.14 26.90
N GLU A 286 -2.49 27.44 26.23
CA GLU A 286 -1.22 27.97 25.71
C GLU A 286 -0.99 27.47 24.27
N GLU A 287 -0.19 28.20 23.48
CA GLU A 287 0.23 27.80 22.15
C GLU A 287 1.40 26.79 22.27
N ASP A 288 1.10 25.61 22.82
CA ASP A 288 2.05 24.51 23.11
C ASP A 288 1.48 23.18 22.63
N ILE A 289 2.00 22.70 21.50
CA ILE A 289 1.58 21.44 20.86
C ILE A 289 1.88 20.25 21.77
N ALA A 290 3.05 20.21 22.42
CA ALA A 290 3.43 19.08 23.26
C ALA A 290 2.53 18.94 24.49
N LYS A 291 2.19 20.07 25.12
CA LYS A 291 1.28 20.11 26.28
C LYS A 291 -0.16 19.73 25.89
N ALA A 292 -0.63 20.18 24.73
CA ALA A 292 -1.93 19.79 24.20
C ALA A 292 -1.95 18.29 23.87
N LEU A 293 -0.90 17.77 23.23
CA LEU A 293 -0.77 16.36 22.89
C LEU A 293 -0.83 15.47 24.14
N LEU A 294 -0.12 15.82 25.21
CA LEU A 294 -0.18 15.07 26.47
C LEU A 294 -1.60 14.95 27.03
N ARG A 295 -2.41 16.02 26.93
CA ARG A 295 -3.82 15.99 27.36
C ARG A 295 -4.68 15.10 26.49
N VAL A 296 -4.49 15.17 25.18
CA VAL A 296 -5.26 14.37 24.22
C VAL A 296 -4.87 12.90 24.32
N SER A 297 -3.58 12.60 24.36
CA SER A 297 -3.03 11.25 24.41
C SER A 297 -3.37 10.51 25.71
N SER A 298 -3.65 11.22 26.81
CA SER A 298 -4.08 10.58 28.07
C SER A 298 -5.49 9.97 28.00
N LYS A 299 -6.27 10.30 26.98
CA LYS A 299 -7.65 9.81 26.79
C LYS A 299 -7.65 8.60 25.82
N HIS A 300 -7.14 7.47 26.27
CA HIS A 300 -7.05 6.24 25.45
C HIS A 300 -7.80 5.06 26.08
N PRO A 301 -8.21 4.05 25.29
CA PRO A 301 -8.78 2.82 25.82
C PRO A 301 -7.71 1.98 26.54
N GLN A 302 -8.15 1.01 27.33
CA GLN A 302 -7.24 -0.03 27.84
C GLN A 302 -6.79 -0.94 26.69
N ALA A 303 -5.56 -1.47 26.76
CA ALA A 303 -5.00 -2.35 25.73
C ALA A 303 -5.91 -3.55 25.40
N ALA A 304 -6.54 -4.16 26.41
CA ALA A 304 -7.47 -5.29 26.24
C ALA A 304 -8.73 -4.95 25.42
N HIS A 305 -9.13 -3.67 25.37
CA HIS A 305 -10.33 -3.21 24.67
C HIS A 305 -10.01 -2.50 23.33
N LEU A 306 -8.76 -2.45 22.92
CA LEU A 306 -8.33 -1.67 21.76
C LEU A 306 -9.06 -2.08 20.48
N LEU A 307 -9.06 -3.38 20.13
CA LEU A 307 -9.75 -3.88 18.94
C LEU A 307 -11.27 -3.64 18.96
N GLU A 308 -11.88 -3.78 20.14
CA GLU A 308 -13.30 -3.50 20.31
C GLU A 308 -13.60 -2.02 20.12
N THR A 309 -12.73 -1.15 20.63
CA THR A 309 -12.87 0.31 20.46
C THR A 309 -12.82 0.69 18.98
N TYR A 310 -11.84 0.20 18.22
CA TYR A 310 -11.77 0.45 16.77
C TYR A 310 -13.02 -0.05 16.04
N ARG A 311 -13.52 -1.25 16.38
CA ARG A 311 -14.74 -1.79 15.79
C ARG A 311 -15.95 -0.90 16.06
N ASN A 312 -16.12 -0.46 17.30
CA ASN A 312 -17.25 0.38 17.71
C ASN A 312 -17.18 1.75 17.03
N LYS A 313 -15.98 2.35 16.89
CA LYS A 313 -15.80 3.65 16.22
C LYS A 313 -16.06 3.55 14.72
N MET A 314 -15.57 2.50 14.05
CA MET A 314 -15.92 2.21 12.66
C MET A 314 -17.43 2.07 12.45
N GLN A 315 -18.11 1.31 13.31
CA GLN A 315 -19.58 1.13 13.23
C GLN A 315 -20.33 2.44 13.46
N ALA A 316 -19.84 3.27 14.39
CA ALA A 316 -20.45 4.58 14.66
C ALA A 316 -20.32 5.52 13.46
N ALA A 317 -19.15 5.54 12.79
CA ALA A 317 -18.93 6.32 11.58
C ALA A 317 -19.86 5.86 10.43
N HIS A 318 -20.00 4.54 10.23
CA HIS A 318 -20.93 3.98 9.24
C HIS A 318 -22.39 4.38 9.53
N ALA A 319 -22.86 4.18 10.77
CA ALA A 319 -24.23 4.50 11.15
C ALA A 319 -24.54 6.02 11.07
N TRP A 320 -23.55 6.86 11.32
CA TRP A 320 -23.68 8.29 11.10
C TRP A 320 -23.81 8.61 9.61
N LEU A 321 -22.98 8.01 8.77
CA LEU A 321 -22.96 8.24 7.32
C LEU A 321 -24.31 7.85 6.67
N GLU A 322 -24.92 6.74 7.12
CA GLU A 322 -26.29 6.35 6.71
C GLU A 322 -27.34 7.43 7.01
N LYS A 323 -27.21 8.11 8.14
CA LYS A 323 -28.15 9.19 8.53
C LYS A 323 -27.87 10.52 7.86
N ALA A 324 -26.60 10.81 7.62
CA ALA A 324 -26.16 12.07 7.03
C ALA A 324 -26.49 12.18 5.55
N ASP A 325 -26.64 11.04 4.85
CA ASP A 325 -27.02 10.92 3.44
C ASP A 325 -26.19 11.82 2.49
N ILE A 326 -24.89 11.92 2.80
CA ILE A 326 -23.94 12.76 2.03
C ILE A 326 -23.24 11.99 0.91
N VAL A 327 -23.28 10.66 0.95
CA VAL A 327 -22.75 9.74 -0.06
C VAL A 327 -23.65 8.51 -0.17
N THR A 328 -23.70 7.92 -1.36
CA THR A 328 -24.40 6.64 -1.56
C THR A 328 -23.59 5.49 -0.99
N LEU A 329 -24.18 4.73 -0.08
CA LEU A 329 -23.55 3.52 0.46
C LEU A 329 -23.87 2.31 -0.42
N PRO A 330 -22.88 1.48 -0.77
CA PRO A 330 -23.08 0.23 -1.48
C PRO A 330 -23.92 -0.76 -0.66
N GLU A 331 -24.86 -1.45 -1.32
CA GLU A 331 -25.70 -2.47 -0.66
C GLU A 331 -24.89 -3.65 -0.13
N LYS A 332 -23.88 -4.07 -0.90
CA LYS A 332 -22.99 -5.19 -0.56
C LYS A 332 -21.60 -4.67 -0.25
N GLN A 333 -21.24 -4.72 0.98
CA GLN A 333 -19.90 -4.44 1.48
C GLN A 333 -19.79 -4.95 2.92
N SER A 334 -18.58 -5.32 3.33
CA SER A 334 -18.32 -5.64 4.73
C SER A 334 -16.87 -5.32 5.08
N LEU A 335 -16.65 -4.84 6.30
CA LEU A 335 -15.33 -4.51 6.80
C LEU A 335 -15.10 -5.19 8.15
N LYS A 336 -14.07 -6.03 8.20
CA LYS A 336 -13.70 -6.77 9.41
C LYS A 336 -12.50 -6.15 10.09
N VAL A 337 -12.71 -5.63 11.30
CA VAL A 337 -11.59 -5.19 12.16
C VAL A 337 -10.90 -6.41 12.77
N GLN A 338 -9.60 -6.53 12.58
CA GLN A 338 -8.79 -7.62 13.10
C GLN A 338 -7.37 -7.17 13.45
N GLN A 339 -6.69 -7.99 14.25
CA GLN A 339 -5.32 -7.72 14.65
C GLN A 339 -4.36 -7.83 13.47
N THR A 340 -3.42 -6.89 13.37
CA THR A 340 -2.33 -6.93 12.39
C THR A 340 -1.52 -8.22 12.57
N PRO A 341 -1.30 -8.99 11.50
CA PRO A 341 -0.41 -10.15 11.53
C PRO A 341 0.99 -9.77 12.04
N VAL A 342 1.59 -10.63 12.85
CA VAL A 342 2.87 -10.31 13.54
C VAL A 342 3.97 -9.89 12.57
N PHE A 343 4.07 -10.54 11.41
CA PHE A 343 5.10 -10.24 10.41
C PHE A 343 4.89 -8.91 9.65
N MET A 344 3.70 -8.29 9.78
CA MET A 344 3.39 -6.98 9.19
C MET A 344 3.53 -5.82 10.18
N ARG A 345 3.73 -6.09 11.48
CA ARG A 345 3.74 -5.04 12.50
C ARG A 345 4.90 -4.05 12.35
N ASP A 346 6.03 -4.51 11.78
CA ASP A 346 7.19 -3.65 11.52
C ASP A 346 6.92 -2.60 10.42
N VAL A 347 5.93 -2.86 9.57
CA VAL A 347 5.51 -1.94 8.49
C VAL A 347 4.12 -1.32 8.71
N ILE A 348 3.32 -1.88 9.63
CA ILE A 348 2.00 -1.38 10.04
C ILE A 348 2.04 -1.14 11.56
N PRO A 349 2.59 0.00 12.01
CA PRO A 349 2.75 0.25 13.45
C PRO A 349 1.42 0.53 14.17
N PHE A 350 0.39 1.02 13.49
CA PHE A 350 -0.88 1.41 14.10
C PHE A 350 -2.07 0.67 13.52
N ALA A 351 -2.42 1.00 12.30
CA ALA A 351 -3.56 0.45 11.58
C ALA A 351 -3.33 0.57 10.08
N ALA A 352 -4.04 -0.26 9.30
CA ALA A 352 -4.05 -0.21 7.85
C ALA A 352 -5.31 -0.86 7.29
N TYR A 353 -5.67 -0.49 6.09
CA TYR A 353 -6.78 -1.06 5.36
C TYR A 353 -6.27 -2.00 4.26
N GLU A 354 -6.95 -3.14 4.12
CA GLU A 354 -6.78 -4.08 3.00
C GLU A 354 -8.07 -4.09 2.17
N PRO A 355 -8.01 -3.69 0.90
CA PRO A 355 -9.21 -3.59 0.07
C PRO A 355 -9.81 -4.97 -0.25
N PRO A 356 -11.13 -5.02 -0.56
CA PRO A 356 -11.73 -6.24 -1.08
C PRO A 356 -11.19 -6.57 -2.47
N MET A 357 -11.22 -7.84 -2.81
CA MET A 357 -10.97 -8.27 -4.18
C MET A 357 -11.94 -7.57 -5.15
N PRO A 358 -11.49 -7.11 -6.31
CA PRO A 358 -12.35 -6.38 -7.25
C PRO A 358 -13.62 -7.15 -7.65
N ASN A 359 -13.53 -8.46 -7.76
CA ASN A 359 -14.61 -9.37 -8.15
C ASN A 359 -15.25 -10.11 -6.95
N ASP A 360 -15.05 -9.65 -5.72
CA ASP A 360 -15.75 -10.21 -4.54
C ASP A 360 -17.17 -9.63 -4.48
N ASP A 361 -18.16 -10.47 -4.71
CA ASP A 361 -19.60 -10.07 -4.65
C ASP A 361 -20.01 -9.44 -3.32
N GLU A 362 -19.34 -9.77 -2.22
CA GLU A 362 -19.63 -9.26 -0.88
C GLU A 362 -18.69 -8.10 -0.47
N GLN A 363 -17.74 -7.72 -1.32
CA GLN A 363 -16.79 -6.62 -1.10
C GLN A 363 -16.21 -6.61 0.32
N ARG A 364 -15.54 -7.72 0.70
CA ARG A 364 -15.02 -7.96 2.05
C ARG A 364 -13.64 -7.34 2.23
N GLY A 365 -13.56 -6.20 2.89
CA GLY A 365 -12.31 -5.56 3.28
C GLY A 365 -11.82 -5.99 4.67
N LEU A 366 -10.54 -5.73 4.95
CA LEU A 366 -9.94 -5.95 6.26
C LEU A 366 -9.39 -4.64 6.82
N TYR A 367 -9.69 -4.39 8.08
CA TYR A 367 -9.14 -3.27 8.83
C TYR A 367 -8.20 -3.82 9.89
N TYR A 368 -6.91 -3.72 9.63
CA TYR A 368 -5.86 -4.16 10.54
C TYR A 368 -5.63 -3.13 11.64
N VAL A 369 -5.50 -3.62 12.86
CA VAL A 369 -5.13 -2.80 14.03
C VAL A 369 -3.96 -3.49 14.74
N THR A 370 -2.86 -2.78 14.91
CA THR A 370 -1.71 -3.28 15.66
C THR A 370 -1.95 -3.07 17.13
N THR A 371 -2.21 -4.19 17.83
CA THR A 371 -2.41 -4.17 19.28
C THR A 371 -1.09 -4.03 20.00
N VAL A 372 -1.09 -3.26 21.08
CA VAL A 372 0.07 -2.98 21.90
C VAL A 372 -0.02 -3.72 23.23
N GLU A 373 1.11 -4.22 23.72
CA GLU A 373 1.23 -4.84 25.05
C GLU A 373 1.72 -3.83 26.10
N ASP A 374 2.50 -2.84 25.65
CA ASP A 374 2.99 -1.75 26.48
C ASP A 374 1.99 -0.59 26.49
N GLU A 375 1.45 -0.27 27.66
CA GLU A 375 0.48 0.82 27.82
C GLU A 375 1.04 2.18 27.42
N SER A 376 2.35 2.39 27.44
CA SER A 376 2.96 3.64 26.96
C SER A 376 2.71 3.91 25.49
N LEU A 377 2.50 2.87 24.68
CA LEU A 377 2.19 2.97 23.24
C LEU A 377 0.71 3.29 22.98
N LEU A 378 -0.15 3.23 23.99
CA LEU A 378 -1.57 3.59 23.85
C LEU A 378 -1.81 5.09 23.60
N ALA A 379 -0.83 5.93 23.89
CA ALA A 379 -0.90 7.38 23.66
C ALA A 379 -1.27 7.73 22.21
N GLU A 380 -0.77 6.98 21.23
CA GLU A 380 -1.10 7.16 19.80
C GLU A 380 -2.46 6.53 19.44
N HIS A 381 -2.98 5.62 20.26
CA HIS A 381 -4.32 5.05 20.15
C HIS A 381 -5.32 5.79 21.06
N ASN A 382 -5.19 7.11 21.23
CA ASN A 382 -6.19 7.88 21.93
C ASN A 382 -7.54 7.89 21.19
N HIS A 383 -8.63 8.16 21.90
CA HIS A 383 -9.97 8.05 21.34
C HIS A 383 -10.18 8.90 20.08
N PHE A 384 -9.58 10.09 20.02
CA PHE A 384 -9.71 11.03 18.88
C PHE A 384 -8.92 10.55 17.66
N SER A 385 -7.71 10.00 17.87
CA SER A 385 -6.94 9.35 16.80
C SER A 385 -7.66 8.11 16.27
N ILE A 386 -8.25 7.27 17.16
CA ILE A 386 -9.04 6.09 16.75
C ILE A 386 -10.25 6.51 15.91
N ASP A 387 -10.94 7.58 16.28
CA ASP A 387 -12.08 8.12 15.54
C ASP A 387 -11.67 8.52 14.12
N LEU A 388 -10.63 9.35 13.98
CA LEU A 388 -10.16 9.83 12.68
C LEU A 388 -9.53 8.72 11.83
N THR A 389 -8.77 7.80 12.44
CA THR A 389 -8.23 6.63 11.74
C THR A 389 -9.36 5.72 11.24
N SER A 390 -10.43 5.54 12.03
CA SER A 390 -11.59 4.76 11.58
C SER A 390 -12.34 5.43 10.43
N VAL A 391 -12.35 6.75 10.37
CA VAL A 391 -12.85 7.51 9.20
C VAL A 391 -11.95 7.30 8.00
N HIS A 392 -10.64 7.40 8.17
CA HIS A 392 -9.63 7.24 7.12
C HIS A 392 -9.66 5.85 6.49
N GLU A 393 -9.58 4.80 7.33
CA GLU A 393 -9.48 3.40 6.87
C GLU A 393 -10.83 2.81 6.45
N ALA A 394 -11.93 3.29 7.06
CA ALA A 394 -13.25 2.70 6.86
C ALA A 394 -14.23 3.64 6.15
N PHE A 395 -15.00 4.43 6.90
CA PHE A 395 -16.15 5.20 6.40
C PHE A 395 -16.09 6.68 6.77
N PRO A 396 -16.15 7.58 5.77
CA PRO A 396 -16.28 7.38 4.32
C PRO A 396 -14.95 7.19 3.56
N GLY A 397 -13.86 6.84 4.25
CA GLY A 397 -12.50 6.76 3.73
C GLY A 397 -12.25 5.60 2.76
N HIS A 398 -11.14 4.89 2.98
CA HIS A 398 -10.63 3.86 2.07
C HIS A 398 -11.65 2.78 1.72
N HIS A 399 -12.34 2.20 2.70
CA HIS A 399 -13.25 1.09 2.41
C HIS A 399 -14.36 1.51 1.46
N LEU A 400 -15.04 2.61 1.75
CA LEU A 400 -16.10 3.11 0.87
C LEU A 400 -15.58 3.42 -0.53
N GLN A 401 -14.44 4.09 -0.63
CA GLN A 401 -13.83 4.49 -1.90
C GLN A 401 -13.46 3.27 -2.75
N PHE A 402 -12.79 2.26 -2.18
CA PHE A 402 -12.39 1.07 -2.92
C PHE A 402 -13.58 0.20 -3.34
N VAL A 403 -14.60 0.06 -2.49
CA VAL A 403 -15.83 -0.67 -2.85
C VAL A 403 -16.54 0.00 -4.03
N ILE A 404 -16.69 1.34 -4.01
CA ILE A 404 -17.29 2.08 -5.12
C ILE A 404 -16.40 1.98 -6.38
N ALA A 405 -15.08 2.10 -6.24
CA ALA A 405 -14.16 1.95 -7.36
C ALA A 405 -14.30 0.57 -8.01
N ASN A 406 -14.37 -0.51 -7.22
CA ASN A 406 -14.57 -1.86 -7.73
C ASN A 406 -15.87 -2.02 -8.51
N GLN A 407 -16.97 -1.40 -8.07
CA GLN A 407 -18.24 -1.43 -8.81
C GLN A 407 -18.16 -0.85 -10.23
N HIS A 408 -17.20 0.07 -10.46
CA HIS A 408 -17.05 0.78 -11.73
C HIS A 408 -15.83 0.35 -12.56
N THR A 409 -14.89 -0.39 -11.96
CA THR A 409 -13.59 -0.71 -12.60
C THR A 409 -13.17 -2.18 -12.46
N ALA A 410 -14.02 -3.07 -11.91
CA ALA A 410 -13.68 -4.49 -11.70
C ALA A 410 -13.25 -5.22 -12.99
N ASP A 411 -13.69 -4.76 -14.15
CA ASP A 411 -13.34 -5.26 -15.47
C ASP A 411 -12.12 -4.55 -16.11
N ASN A 412 -11.60 -3.50 -15.46
CA ASN A 412 -10.51 -2.67 -16.00
C ASN A 412 -9.20 -2.92 -15.25
N VAL A 413 -8.46 -3.92 -15.69
CA VAL A 413 -7.17 -4.32 -15.11
C VAL A 413 -6.17 -3.16 -15.06
N THR A 414 -6.15 -2.30 -16.09
CA THR A 414 -5.26 -1.13 -16.12
C THR A 414 -5.49 -0.22 -14.90
N ARG A 415 -6.73 0.08 -14.57
CA ARG A 415 -7.07 0.93 -13.41
C ARG A 415 -6.87 0.22 -12.08
N LEU A 416 -7.22 -1.07 -12.00
CA LEU A 416 -7.03 -1.86 -10.78
C LEU A 416 -5.56 -1.93 -10.36
N LEU A 417 -4.66 -2.20 -11.30
CA LEU A 417 -3.23 -2.31 -11.03
C LEU A 417 -2.51 -0.96 -10.87
N ASN A 418 -3.11 0.13 -11.36
CA ASN A 418 -2.48 1.44 -11.38
C ASN A 418 -3.30 2.50 -10.64
N ALA A 419 -4.01 2.11 -9.58
CA ALA A 419 -4.69 3.06 -8.71
C ALA A 419 -3.71 4.12 -8.18
N SER A 420 -4.10 5.39 -8.24
CA SER A 420 -3.24 6.48 -7.81
C SER A 420 -3.34 6.71 -6.30
N ALA A 421 -2.21 6.64 -5.60
CA ALA A 421 -2.13 7.01 -4.19
C ALA A 421 -2.61 8.45 -3.94
N THR A 422 -2.45 9.34 -4.90
CA THR A 422 -2.97 10.71 -4.84
C THR A 422 -4.51 10.72 -4.71
N MET A 423 -5.20 9.77 -5.35
CA MET A 423 -6.66 9.66 -5.23
C MET A 423 -7.06 9.00 -3.91
N TYR A 424 -6.61 7.77 -3.63
CA TYR A 424 -7.15 7.03 -2.49
C TYR A 424 -6.68 7.59 -1.14
N GLU A 425 -5.41 8.01 -1.02
CA GLU A 425 -4.90 8.63 0.21
C GLU A 425 -5.42 10.07 0.37
N GLY A 426 -5.51 10.80 -0.75
CA GLY A 426 -6.07 12.14 -0.75
C GLY A 426 -7.53 12.17 -0.34
N TRP A 427 -8.32 11.21 -0.82
CA TRP A 427 -9.71 11.01 -0.41
C TRP A 427 -9.82 10.70 1.08
N ALA A 428 -9.07 9.71 1.58
CA ALA A 428 -9.13 9.31 2.98
C ALA A 428 -8.74 10.48 3.93
N LEU A 429 -7.70 11.25 3.59
CA LEU A 429 -7.30 12.43 4.35
C LEU A 429 -8.34 13.57 4.24
N TYR A 430 -9.01 13.72 3.09
CA TYR A 430 -10.13 14.67 2.96
C TYR A 430 -11.33 14.24 3.81
N CYS A 431 -11.61 12.95 3.92
CA CYS A 431 -12.71 12.43 4.73
C CYS A 431 -12.58 12.79 6.22
N GLU A 432 -11.36 12.82 6.76
CA GLU A 432 -11.11 13.29 8.14
C GLU A 432 -11.60 14.73 8.35
N GLN A 433 -11.44 15.61 7.37
CA GLN A 433 -11.97 16.97 7.41
C GLN A 433 -13.47 17.00 7.13
N LEU A 434 -13.95 16.24 6.16
CA LEU A 434 -15.36 16.19 5.78
C LEU A 434 -16.26 15.84 6.96
N VAL A 435 -15.91 14.82 7.74
CA VAL A 435 -16.72 14.40 8.90
C VAL A 435 -16.74 15.43 10.01
N PHE A 436 -15.66 16.20 10.18
CA PHE A 436 -15.63 17.34 11.08
C PHE A 436 -16.54 18.49 10.59
N GLU A 437 -16.46 18.82 9.30
CA GLU A 437 -17.29 19.87 8.67
C GLU A 437 -18.78 19.51 8.67
N GLN A 438 -19.11 18.23 8.60
CA GLN A 438 -20.48 17.72 8.59
C GLN A 438 -21.01 17.38 10.00
N GLY A 439 -20.23 17.63 11.05
CA GLY A 439 -20.68 17.54 12.44
C GLY A 439 -20.75 16.13 13.04
N LEU A 440 -19.99 15.15 12.49
CA LEU A 440 -19.78 13.87 13.18
C LEU A 440 -18.94 14.08 14.44
N TYR A 441 -17.91 14.91 14.33
CA TYR A 441 -17.01 15.29 15.42
C TYR A 441 -16.99 16.82 15.55
N ASP A 442 -17.08 17.32 16.77
CA ASP A 442 -17.13 18.75 17.09
C ASP A 442 -16.20 19.15 18.24
N GLU A 443 -15.54 18.18 18.90
CA GLU A 443 -14.63 18.44 20.00
C GLU A 443 -13.30 19.05 19.52
N GLU A 444 -12.75 19.97 20.32
CA GLU A 444 -11.48 20.65 20.02
C GLU A 444 -10.31 19.67 19.86
N GLU A 445 -10.36 18.55 20.56
CA GLU A 445 -9.37 17.48 20.50
C GLU A 445 -9.37 16.78 19.12
N HIS A 446 -10.54 16.53 18.52
CA HIS A 446 -10.60 15.98 17.15
C HIS A 446 -9.95 16.93 16.15
N ARG A 447 -10.26 18.22 16.25
CA ARG A 447 -9.65 19.24 15.40
C ARG A 447 -8.13 19.33 15.60
N PHE A 448 -7.66 19.18 16.84
CA PHE A 448 -6.24 19.16 17.15
C PHE A 448 -5.55 17.97 16.47
N ILE A 449 -6.08 16.74 16.60
CA ILE A 449 -5.51 15.54 15.95
C ILE A 449 -5.56 15.68 14.43
N MET A 450 -6.67 16.11 13.84
CA MET A 450 -6.79 16.34 12.40
C MET A 450 -5.72 17.32 11.88
N LEU A 451 -5.43 18.41 12.61
CA LEU A 451 -4.39 19.36 12.24
C LEU A 451 -2.98 18.80 12.43
N ARG A 452 -2.73 18.01 13.51
CA ARG A 452 -1.46 17.30 13.73
C ARG A 452 -1.20 16.33 12.59
N ASP A 453 -2.19 15.56 12.22
CA ASP A 453 -2.11 14.58 11.15
C ASP A 453 -1.95 15.24 9.77
N ARG A 454 -2.60 16.37 9.55
CA ARG A 454 -2.36 17.20 8.36
C ARG A 454 -0.94 17.76 8.32
N LEU A 455 -0.39 18.21 9.45
CA LEU A 455 0.99 18.65 9.54
C LEU A 455 1.96 17.51 9.21
N TRP A 456 1.71 16.32 9.75
CA TRP A 456 2.47 15.12 9.43
C TRP A 456 2.49 14.88 7.92
N ARG A 457 1.32 14.87 7.25
CA ARG A 457 1.24 14.64 5.80
C ARG A 457 1.87 15.78 4.98
N ALA A 458 1.88 17.01 5.50
CA ALA A 458 2.62 18.10 4.88
C ALA A 458 4.14 17.93 5.03
N LEU A 459 4.62 17.47 6.18
CA LEU A 459 6.03 17.13 6.40
C LEU A 459 6.48 15.95 5.53
N ARG A 460 5.60 14.96 5.25
CA ARG A 460 5.89 13.88 4.31
C ARG A 460 6.31 14.42 2.94
N ILE A 461 5.68 15.48 2.42
CA ILE A 461 6.07 16.11 1.15
C ILE A 461 7.52 16.62 1.23
N ILE A 462 7.85 17.33 2.30
CA ILE A 462 9.19 17.92 2.48
C ILE A 462 10.24 16.83 2.61
N ILE A 463 9.95 15.82 3.42
CA ILE A 463 10.86 14.70 3.71
C ILE A 463 11.08 13.89 2.44
N ASP A 464 10.01 13.46 1.77
CA ASP A 464 10.05 12.62 0.58
C ASP A 464 10.92 13.24 -0.52
N VAL A 465 10.66 14.51 -0.87
CA VAL A 465 11.51 15.23 -1.83
C VAL A 465 12.96 15.27 -1.36
N LYS A 466 13.22 15.65 -0.11
CA LYS A 466 14.59 15.90 0.34
C LYS A 466 15.43 14.64 0.53
N ILE A 467 14.84 13.54 1.03
CA ILE A 467 15.61 12.29 1.18
C ILE A 467 15.92 11.68 -0.19
N HIS A 468 15.00 11.76 -1.15
CA HIS A 468 15.18 11.19 -2.47
C HIS A 468 16.00 12.05 -3.43
N THR A 469 16.19 13.34 -3.11
CA THR A 469 17.10 14.25 -3.85
C THR A 469 18.43 14.50 -3.11
N GLY A 470 18.71 13.76 -2.02
CA GLY A 470 19.99 13.83 -1.29
C GLY A 470 20.16 15.09 -0.44
N GLN A 471 19.08 15.83 -0.14
CA GLN A 471 19.11 17.08 0.64
C GLN A 471 18.89 16.87 2.14
N MET A 472 18.55 15.64 2.58
CA MET A 472 18.27 15.29 3.98
C MET A 472 18.65 13.85 4.24
N THR A 473 19.24 13.55 5.39
CA THR A 473 19.49 12.19 5.84
C THR A 473 18.24 11.61 6.49
N LEU A 474 18.14 10.26 6.58
CA LEU A 474 17.03 9.60 7.27
C LEU A 474 16.96 9.97 8.76
N GLN A 475 18.12 10.15 9.41
CA GLN A 475 18.19 10.59 10.80
C GLN A 475 17.60 11.99 10.97
N GLN A 476 17.96 12.95 10.11
CA GLN A 476 17.40 14.31 10.13
C GLN A 476 15.89 14.30 9.86
N ALA A 477 15.43 13.40 9.00
CA ALA A 477 14.00 13.26 8.71
C ALA A 477 13.23 12.70 9.93
N ALA A 478 13.77 11.71 10.63
CA ALA A 478 13.19 11.17 11.85
C ALA A 478 13.15 12.24 12.97
N GLU A 479 14.25 12.97 13.17
CA GLU A 479 14.34 14.07 14.14
C GLU A 479 13.30 15.16 13.86
N LEU A 480 13.04 15.48 12.59
CA LEU A 480 12.01 16.44 12.20
C LEU A 480 10.60 16.00 12.61
N LEU A 481 10.28 14.70 12.46
CA LEU A 481 8.99 14.16 12.91
C LEU A 481 8.87 14.21 14.45
N VAL A 482 9.93 13.86 15.18
CA VAL A 482 9.97 13.95 16.64
C VAL A 482 9.76 15.40 17.08
N GLU A 483 10.50 16.36 16.51
CA GLU A 483 10.42 17.78 16.87
C GLU A 483 9.04 18.38 16.60
N LYS A 484 8.47 18.09 15.41
CA LYS A 484 7.25 18.78 14.96
C LYS A 484 5.95 18.11 15.41
N LEU A 485 5.97 16.80 15.63
CA LEU A 485 4.76 16.01 15.89
C LEU A 485 4.74 15.34 17.27
N GLY A 486 5.87 15.34 17.98
CA GLY A 486 6.02 14.63 19.25
C GLY A 486 6.03 13.10 19.09
N PHE A 487 6.43 12.58 17.94
CA PHE A 487 6.57 11.15 17.72
C PHE A 487 7.66 10.55 18.61
N ASP A 488 7.47 9.31 19.02
CA ASP A 488 8.58 8.51 19.54
C ASP A 488 9.64 8.30 18.46
N LEU A 489 10.92 8.24 18.84
CA LEU A 489 12.00 8.09 17.88
C LEU A 489 11.94 6.77 17.10
N SER A 490 11.48 5.69 17.72
CA SER A 490 11.35 4.39 17.05
C SER A 490 10.24 4.44 16.00
N GLN A 491 9.12 5.05 16.34
CA GLN A 491 8.02 5.32 15.42
C GLN A 491 8.48 6.19 14.23
N ALA A 492 9.16 7.31 14.51
CA ALA A 492 9.69 8.18 13.48
C ALA A 492 10.63 7.43 12.52
N LYS A 493 11.52 6.58 13.06
CA LYS A 493 12.42 5.76 12.25
C LYS A 493 11.68 4.74 11.37
N SER A 494 10.64 4.08 11.87
CA SER A 494 9.83 3.15 11.09
C SER A 494 9.13 3.86 9.93
N GLU A 495 8.56 5.05 10.18
CA GLU A 495 7.97 5.88 9.13
C GLU A 495 9.00 6.25 8.05
N ILE A 496 10.17 6.70 8.44
CA ILE A 496 11.23 7.11 7.52
C ILE A 496 11.81 5.92 6.75
N ALA A 497 11.88 4.73 7.35
CA ALA A 497 12.27 3.50 6.65
C ALA A 497 11.29 3.20 5.49
N TRP A 498 9.97 3.31 5.75
CA TRP A 498 8.98 3.18 4.70
C TRP A 498 9.13 4.26 3.61
N TYR A 499 9.31 5.55 3.98
CA TYR A 499 9.49 6.62 2.98
C TYR A 499 10.71 6.36 2.09
N SER A 500 11.78 5.80 2.63
CA SER A 500 12.99 5.49 1.86
C SER A 500 12.74 4.47 0.73
N SER A 501 11.77 3.58 0.90
CA SER A 501 11.43 2.53 -0.07
C SER A 501 10.29 2.90 -1.03
N ALA A 502 9.55 3.99 -0.75
CA ALA A 502 8.31 4.35 -1.43
C ALA A 502 8.34 5.78 -2.02
N ALA A 503 9.40 6.10 -2.78
CA ALA A 503 9.60 7.43 -3.37
C ALA A 503 8.34 7.96 -4.07
N ALA A 504 8.01 9.24 -3.83
CA ALA A 504 6.86 9.98 -4.32
C ALA A 504 5.48 9.46 -3.83
N THR A 505 5.42 8.43 -2.98
CA THR A 505 4.17 7.92 -2.39
C THR A 505 3.79 8.66 -1.10
N PRO A 506 4.71 8.93 -0.14
CA PRO A 506 4.37 9.62 1.11
C PRO A 506 3.75 11.00 0.91
N LEU A 507 4.10 11.70 -0.16
CA LEU A 507 3.55 13.03 -0.48
C LEU A 507 2.09 13.00 -0.97
N CYS A 508 1.61 11.85 -1.45
CA CYS A 508 0.31 11.73 -2.12
C CYS A 508 -0.89 12.11 -1.24
N TYR A 509 -0.82 11.84 0.05
CA TYR A 509 -1.87 12.14 1.03
C TYR A 509 -2.31 13.60 0.99
N ALA A 510 -1.40 14.51 1.34
CA ALA A 510 -1.70 15.93 1.41
C ALA A 510 -1.90 16.55 0.02
N VAL A 511 -1.15 16.09 -0.99
CA VAL A 511 -1.31 16.56 -2.37
C VAL A 511 -2.68 16.20 -2.91
N GLY A 512 -3.11 14.96 -2.74
CA GLY A 512 -4.41 14.49 -3.20
C GLY A 512 -5.57 15.22 -2.52
N ARG A 513 -5.49 15.40 -1.18
CA ARG A 513 -6.48 16.20 -0.46
C ARG A 513 -6.58 17.61 -1.02
N GLU A 514 -5.46 18.29 -1.29
CA GLU A 514 -5.47 19.65 -1.84
C GLU A 514 -6.02 19.71 -3.27
N ILE A 515 -5.84 18.65 -4.06
CA ILE A 515 -6.48 18.55 -5.38
C ILE A 515 -8.00 18.43 -5.21
N ILE A 516 -8.48 17.54 -4.36
CA ILE A 516 -9.92 17.34 -4.11
C ILE A 516 -10.59 18.64 -3.64
N LEU A 517 -9.94 19.41 -2.77
CA LEU A 517 -10.49 20.68 -2.29
C LEU A 517 -10.58 21.78 -3.36
N ARG A 518 -9.90 21.65 -4.49
CA ARG A 518 -9.92 22.62 -5.59
C ARG A 518 -10.90 22.26 -6.69
N THR A 519 -11.37 21.01 -6.71
CA THR A 519 -12.39 20.53 -7.66
C THR A 519 -13.79 20.76 -7.12
#